data_8dc6be63f9f946cb499d0c2ade15f989
#
_entry.id   8dc6be63f9f946cb499d0c2ade15f989
#
_cell.length_a   1.000
_cell.length_b   1.000
_cell.length_c   1.000
_cell.angle_alpha   90.00
_cell.angle_beta   90.00
_cell.angle_gamma   90.00
#
_symmetry.space_group_name_H-M   'P 1'
#
loop_
_entity.id
_entity.type
_entity.pdbx_description
1 polymer ?
#
loop_
_entity_poly.entity_id
_entity_poly.type
_entity_poly.pdbx_seq_one_letter_code
_entity_poly.pdbx_strand_id
1 'polypeptide(L)'
;MLQPYLPDCRFLDLFAGSGGIGIEALSRGAAFCCFVEQNRQALSCIRENLKFTKLEPQAQVMGAEVLQALERLEGVPAFDCIFMDPPYRKEFLE
;
A
#
# COMPACT_ATOMS: atom_id res chain seq x y z
N MET A 1 0.96 -14.49 -6.76
CA MET A 1 1.25 -13.90 -6.41
C MET A 1 2.49 -13.68 -6.15
N LEU A 2 3.03 -13.39 -5.98
CA LEU A 2 4.12 -13.16 -5.91
C LEU A 2 4.75 -13.37 -4.88
N GLN A 3 5.23 -13.56 -4.49
CA GLN A 3 5.81 -13.76 -3.63
C GLN A 3 6.88 -13.63 -3.26
N PRO A 4 7.18 -13.49 -3.38
CA PRO A 4 8.28 -13.75 -3.24
C PRO A 4 9.18 -13.32 -2.25
N TYR A 5 9.80 -12.43 -2.32
CA TYR A 5 10.77 -12.13 -1.49
C TYR A 5 10.42 -10.95 -0.75
N LEU A 6 9.60 -11.05 0.26
CA LEU A 6 9.15 -9.94 1.07
C LEU A 6 10.11 -9.50 2.18
N PRO A 7 10.99 -10.37 2.70
CA PRO A 7 11.84 -9.93 3.80
C PRO A 7 12.62 -8.69 3.44
N ASP A 8 12.49 -7.67 4.30
CA ASP A 8 13.21 -6.41 4.18
C ASP A 8 12.89 -5.60 2.93
N CYS A 9 11.83 -5.92 2.21
CA CYS A 9 11.52 -5.17 1.01
C CYS A 9 10.72 -3.91 1.36
N ARG A 10 10.79 -2.94 0.46
CA ARG A 10 9.99 -1.72 0.55
C ARG A 10 8.85 -1.87 -0.44
N PHE A 11 7.65 -1.88 0.07
CA PHE A 11 6.45 -2.20 -0.68
C PHE A 11 5.61 -0.96 -0.91
N LEU A 12 5.16 -0.76 -2.14
CA LEU A 12 4.26 0.36 -2.45
C LEU A 12 2.93 -0.22 -2.93
N ASP A 13 1.87 0.11 -2.21
CA ASP A 13 0.54 -0.40 -2.50
C ASP A 13 -0.30 0.74 -3.05
N LEU A 14 -0.45 0.79 -4.36
CA LEU A 14 -1.29 1.78 -5.02
C LEU A 14 -2.72 1.25 -5.06
N PHE A 15 -3.69 2.14 -4.84
CA PHE A 15 -5.10 1.74 -4.72
C PHE A 15 -5.28 0.76 -3.57
N ALA A 16 -4.79 1.14 -2.40
CA ALA A 16 -4.68 0.21 -1.28
C ALA A 16 -6.02 -0.33 -0.75
N GLY A 17 -7.11 0.38 -0.95
CA GLY A 17 -8.38 -0.06 -0.41
C GLY A 17 -8.34 -0.17 1.10
N SER A 18 -8.67 -1.34 1.63
CA SER A 18 -8.62 -1.56 3.08
C SER A 18 -7.20 -1.84 3.59
N GLY A 19 -6.24 -1.93 2.69
CA GLY A 19 -4.86 -2.16 3.09
C GLY A 19 -4.48 -3.61 3.25
N GLY A 20 -5.34 -4.54 2.83
CA GLY A 20 -5.09 -5.94 3.06
C GLY A 20 -3.78 -6.45 2.47
N ILE A 21 -3.49 -6.04 1.24
CA ILE A 21 -2.27 -6.51 0.57
C ILE A 21 -1.02 -5.98 1.26
N GLY A 22 -0.98 -4.68 1.56
CA GLY A 22 0.18 -4.10 2.21
C GLY A 22 0.40 -4.62 3.61
N ILE A 23 -0.69 -4.82 4.35
CA ILE A 23 -0.59 -5.35 5.70
C ILE A 23 -0.08 -6.79 5.65
N GLU A 24 -0.55 -7.55 4.68
CA GLU A 24 -0.05 -8.90 4.50
C GLU A 24 1.45 -8.88 4.21
N ALA A 25 1.89 -7.96 3.35
CA ALA A 25 3.31 -7.85 3.05
C ALA A 25 4.12 -7.55 4.30
N LEU A 26 3.64 -6.62 5.12
CA LEU A 26 4.32 -6.29 6.37
C LEU A 26 4.36 -7.47 7.32
N SER A 27 3.27 -8.23 7.37
CA SER A 27 3.21 -9.40 8.23
C SER A 27 4.20 -10.48 7.80
N ARG A 28 4.54 -10.48 6.52
CA ARG A 28 5.46 -11.48 6.00
C ARG A 28 6.91 -11.00 5.95
N GLY A 29 7.18 -9.86 6.56
CA GLY A 29 8.55 -9.44 6.72
C GLY A 29 9.00 -8.26 5.89
N ALA A 30 8.10 -7.60 5.17
CA ALA A 30 8.47 -6.39 4.46
C ALA A 30 8.96 -5.36 5.47
N ALA A 31 9.95 -4.59 5.09
CA ALA A 31 10.52 -3.60 6.00
C ALA A 31 9.62 -2.38 6.10
N PHE A 32 8.90 -2.07 5.04
CA PHE A 32 8.14 -0.84 4.99
C PHE A 32 7.05 -0.96 3.92
N CYS A 33 5.90 -0.36 4.16
CA CYS A 33 4.85 -0.31 3.16
C CYS A 33 4.24 1.08 3.12
N CYS A 34 4.12 1.62 1.91
CA CYS A 34 3.44 2.89 1.69
C CYS A 34 2.09 2.57 1.06
N PHE A 35 1.02 2.97 1.73
CA PHE A 35 -0.34 2.74 1.26
C PHE A 35 -0.85 4.02 0.60
N VAL A 36 -1.24 3.94 -0.64
CA VAL A 36 -1.78 5.08 -1.37
C VAL A 36 -3.25 4.83 -1.65
N GLU A 37 -4.09 5.71 -1.15
CA GLU A 37 -5.53 5.57 -1.28
C GLU A 37 -6.18 6.94 -1.19
N GLN A 38 -7.20 7.20 -2.02
CA GLN A 38 -7.86 8.50 -1.96
C GLN A 38 -9.22 8.45 -1.29
N ASN A 39 -9.79 7.29 -1.11
CA ASN A 39 -11.10 7.17 -0.47
C ASN A 39 -10.96 7.29 1.03
N ARG A 40 -11.72 8.22 1.63
CA ARG A 40 -11.59 8.49 3.06
C ARG A 40 -11.95 7.32 3.95
N GLN A 41 -12.98 6.59 3.58
CA GLN A 41 -13.38 5.45 4.38
C GLN A 41 -12.33 4.36 4.34
N ALA A 42 -11.76 4.15 3.15
CA ALA A 42 -10.71 3.17 3.01
C ALA A 42 -9.48 3.56 3.82
N LEU A 43 -9.14 4.86 3.81
CA LEU A 43 -8.01 5.33 4.60
C LEU A 43 -8.21 5.07 6.08
N SER A 44 -9.43 5.28 6.54
CA SER A 44 -9.75 5.02 7.94
C SER A 44 -9.56 3.55 8.26
N CYS A 45 -9.99 2.68 7.37
CA CYS A 45 -9.83 1.24 7.56
C CYS A 45 -8.35 0.85 7.59
N ILE A 46 -7.55 1.43 6.70
CA ILE A 46 -6.12 1.15 6.69
C ILE A 46 -5.50 1.50 8.02
N ARG A 47 -5.82 2.69 8.52
CA ARG A 47 -5.24 3.16 9.77
C ARG A 47 -5.66 2.31 10.94
N GLU A 48 -6.93 1.91 10.99
CA GLU A 48 -7.40 1.04 12.04
C GLU A 48 -6.73 -0.32 12.00
N ASN A 49 -6.60 -0.86 10.79
CA ASN A 49 -5.96 -2.17 10.64
C ASN A 49 -4.50 -2.12 11.02
N LEU A 50 -3.83 -1.02 10.71
CA LEU A 50 -2.42 -0.87 11.10
C LEU A 50 -2.27 -0.79 12.61
N LYS A 51 -3.19 -0.11 13.28
CA LYS A 51 -3.17 -0.06 14.73
C LYS A 51 -3.43 -1.42 15.34
N PHE A 52 -4.43 -2.10 14.81
CA PHE A 52 -4.82 -3.40 15.34
C PHE A 52 -3.68 -4.41 15.22
N THR A 53 -2.95 -4.36 14.11
CA THR A 53 -1.86 -5.29 13.87
C THR A 53 -0.53 -4.79 14.43
N LYS A 54 -0.50 -3.56 14.93
CA LYS A 54 0.69 -2.94 15.48
C LYS A 54 1.79 -2.76 14.46
N LEU A 55 1.41 -2.55 13.21
CA LEU A 55 2.35 -2.37 12.12
C LEU A 55 2.53 -0.91 11.71
N GLU A 56 1.89 0.00 12.43
CA GLU A 56 1.99 1.43 12.11
C GLU A 56 3.42 1.94 11.94
N PRO A 57 4.35 1.57 12.80
CA PRO A 57 5.69 2.15 12.65
C PRO A 57 6.38 1.80 11.34
N GLN A 58 5.90 0.76 10.66
CA GLN A 58 6.50 0.34 9.41
C GLN A 58 5.69 0.77 8.20
N ALA A 59 4.75 1.69 8.40
CA ALA A 59 3.82 2.06 7.34
C ALA A 59 3.73 3.55 7.18
N GLN A 60 3.43 3.96 5.95
CA GLN A 60 3.07 5.33 5.65
C GLN A 60 1.77 5.29 4.87
N VAL A 61 0.81 6.14 5.24
CA VAL A 61 -0.47 6.18 4.57
C VAL A 61 -0.61 7.52 3.88
N MET A 62 -0.82 7.49 2.55
CA MET A 62 -0.95 8.70 1.77
C MET A 62 -2.38 8.82 1.24
N GLY A 63 -3.10 9.83 1.70
CA GLY A 63 -4.45 10.09 1.24
C GLY A 63 -4.39 10.96 0.00
N ALA A 64 -4.14 10.36 -1.15
CA ALA A 64 -3.94 11.10 -2.37
C ALA A 64 -4.23 10.22 -3.57
N GLU A 65 -4.40 10.87 -4.72
CA GLU A 65 -4.48 10.14 -5.98
C GLU A 65 -3.11 9.55 -6.29
N VAL A 66 -3.13 8.50 -7.09
CA VAL A 66 -1.91 7.79 -7.41
C VAL A 66 -0.85 8.71 -8.05
N LEU A 67 -1.26 9.52 -9.02
CA LEU A 67 -0.28 10.40 -9.66
C LEU A 67 0.33 11.40 -8.70
N GLN A 68 -0.50 11.96 -7.83
CA GLN A 68 0.00 12.89 -6.83
C GLN A 68 0.96 12.21 -5.87
N ALA A 69 0.61 10.99 -5.48
CA ALA A 69 1.47 10.25 -4.56
C ALA A 69 2.81 9.95 -5.21
N LEU A 70 2.80 9.54 -6.47
CA LEU A 70 4.04 9.24 -7.17
C LEU A 70 4.93 10.47 -7.26
N GLU A 71 4.34 11.63 -7.48
CA GLU A 71 5.11 12.87 -7.50
C GLU A 71 5.77 13.14 -6.17
N ARG A 72 5.02 12.93 -5.09
CA ARG A 72 5.56 13.17 -3.75
C ARG A 72 6.64 12.18 -3.38
N LEU A 73 6.62 11.03 -4.00
CA LEU A 73 7.59 9.98 -3.70
C LEU A 73 8.86 10.09 -4.52
N GLU A 74 8.93 11.06 -5.42
CA GLU A 74 10.17 11.31 -6.13
C GLU A 74 11.26 11.66 -5.12
N GLY A 75 12.40 11.05 -5.27
CA GLY A 75 13.51 11.36 -4.39
C GLY A 75 13.58 10.51 -3.13
N VAL A 76 12.54 9.75 -2.82
CA VAL A 76 12.65 8.84 -1.69
C VAL A 76 13.30 7.55 -2.15
N PRO A 77 13.76 6.73 -1.21
CA PRO A 77 14.35 5.44 -1.60
C PRO A 77 13.40 4.61 -2.44
N ALA A 78 13.93 3.88 -3.38
CA ALA A 78 13.13 3.11 -4.30
C ALA A 78 12.35 2.02 -3.57
N PHE A 79 11.24 1.62 -4.18
CA PHE A 79 10.46 0.49 -3.68
C PHE A 79 10.87 -0.75 -4.43
N ASP A 80 10.92 -1.87 -3.71
CA ASP A 80 11.30 -3.14 -4.30
C ASP A 80 10.11 -3.80 -5.00
N CYS A 81 8.92 -3.49 -4.53
CA CYS A 81 7.73 -4.14 -5.05
C CYS A 81 6.60 -3.11 -5.09
N ILE A 82 5.93 -3.03 -6.24
CA ILE A 82 4.81 -2.11 -6.41
C ILE A 82 3.60 -2.91 -6.83
N PHE A 83 2.53 -2.78 -6.06
CA PHE A 83 1.29 -3.47 -6.35
C PHE A 83 0.23 -2.46 -6.76
N MET A 84 -0.47 -2.73 -7.84
CA MET A 84 -1.51 -1.82 -8.32
C MET A 84 -2.70 -2.63 -8.80
N ASP A 85 -3.87 -2.37 -8.21
CA ASP A 85 -5.08 -3.07 -8.56
C ASP A 85 -6.22 -2.06 -8.64
N PRO A 86 -6.35 -1.37 -9.78
CA PRO A 86 -7.34 -0.30 -9.92
C PRO A 86 -8.76 -0.81 -9.71
N PRO A 87 -9.61 -0.04 -9.04
CA PRO A 87 -10.95 -0.51 -8.70
C PRO A 87 -11.88 -0.63 -9.91
N TYR A 88 -11.57 0.06 -10.99
CA TYR A 88 -12.45 0.04 -12.16
C TYR A 88 -12.17 -1.12 -13.09
N ARG A 89 -11.18 -1.91 -12.78
CA ARG A 89 -10.72 -2.92 -13.71
C ARG A 89 -11.79 -3.90 -14.15
N LYS A 90 -12.58 -4.35 -13.23
CA LYS A 90 -13.61 -5.33 -13.54
C LYS A 90 -14.64 -4.79 -14.49
N GLU A 91 -15.01 -3.56 -14.33
CA GLU A 91 -16.04 -2.96 -15.15
C GLU A 91 -15.61 -2.82 -16.59
N PHE A 92 -14.36 -2.56 -16.79
CA PHE A 92 -13.87 -2.31 -18.14
C PHE A 92 -13.44 -3.56 -18.89
N LEU A 93 -13.21 -4.61 -18.18
CA LEU A 93 -12.79 -5.85 -18.82
C LEU A 93 -13.95 -6.73 -19.19
N GLU A 94 -15.11 -6.39 -18.75
CA GLU A 94 -16.27 -7.13 -19.15
C GLU A 94 -16.83 -6.60 -20.41
#